data_e603fa7702ca81fa308e5fd030b8bf28
#
_entry.id   e603fa7702ca81fa308e5fd030b8bf28
#
_cell.length_a   1.000
_cell.length_b   1.000
_cell.length_c   1.000
_cell.angle_alpha   90.00
_cell.angle_beta   90.00
_cell.angle_gamma   90.00
#
_symmetry.space_group_name_H-M   'P 1'
#
loop_
_entity.id
_entity.type
_entity.pdbx_description
1 polymer ?
#
loop_
_entity_poly.entity_id
_entity_poly.type
_entity_poly.pdbx_seq_one_letter_code
_entity_poly.pdbx_strand_id
1 'polypeptide(L)'
;MEFLIPKLKASIGGGSQTVDRALIVLKIVASAGRSISLEDVVSRSGLHKSVAYRLLRSLENAGFVGRGRNALVGGYTVAATFLSMSVLAVSRIDIRGKARPMMEEIVSHHGETASLHVRSGNLRVCVDVVEGSHDVRRVVPIGETLPLFAGETGRALMSELPNAELAPLLAAAAYANLDPERIRADVVRTKQQGYFIGVGVRTPDVGSISVPIYGSVGILGAVTISGPASRWNRAAMKAATRSILSSVDVVTTALGGNSTLARVNET
;
A
#
# COMPACT_ATOMS: atom_id res chain seq x y z
N MET A 1 10.37 13.51 0.51
CA MET A 1 8.97 13.08 0.47
C MET A 1 8.58 12.72 1.89
N GLU A 2 7.92 13.64 2.57
CA GLU A 2 7.50 13.46 3.96
C GLU A 2 6.31 12.50 3.98
N PHE A 3 6.52 11.32 4.58
CA PHE A 3 5.41 10.50 5.02
C PHE A 3 4.60 11.33 6.02
N LEU A 4 3.33 11.57 5.72
CA LEU A 4 2.36 12.15 6.66
C LEU A 4 2.20 11.20 7.86
N ILE A 5 3.13 11.30 8.81
CA ILE A 5 2.93 10.72 10.14
C ILE A 5 1.92 11.64 10.82
N PRO A 6 0.71 11.16 11.16
CA PRO A 6 -0.27 12.00 11.85
C PRO A 6 0.41 12.55 13.11
N LYS A 7 0.47 13.87 13.25
CA LYS A 7 0.81 14.51 14.54
C LYS A 7 -0.09 13.89 15.59
N LEU A 8 0.51 13.55 16.74
CA LEU A 8 -0.16 12.96 17.89
C LEU A 8 -1.45 13.72 18.19
N LYS A 9 -2.58 13.32 17.62
CA LYS A 9 -3.90 13.71 18.14
C LYS A 9 -4.24 12.75 19.27
N ALA A 10 -4.70 13.35 20.37
CA ALA A 10 -5.04 12.70 21.62
C ALA A 10 -5.67 11.31 21.44
N SER A 11 -5.22 10.36 22.28
CA SER A 11 -5.84 9.11 22.69
C SER A 11 -7.18 8.81 22.02
N ILE A 12 -7.19 7.87 21.09
CA ILE A 12 -8.40 7.08 20.80
C ILE A 12 -8.67 6.30 22.08
N GLY A 13 -9.77 6.60 22.77
CA GLY A 13 -10.06 6.14 24.12
C GLY A 13 -9.91 4.61 24.28
N GLY A 14 -9.21 4.17 25.34
CA GLY A 14 -9.14 2.80 25.81
C GLY A 14 -7.79 2.09 25.68
N GLY A 15 -6.78 2.66 24.99
CA GLY A 15 -5.45 2.07 24.80
C GLY A 15 -4.40 2.57 25.79
N SER A 16 -3.23 1.88 25.83
CA SER A 16 -2.07 2.33 26.61
C SER A 16 -1.32 3.43 25.86
N GLN A 17 -1.36 4.66 26.37
CA GLN A 17 -0.65 5.81 25.80
C GLN A 17 0.87 5.55 25.61
N THR A 18 1.46 4.74 26.48
CA THR A 18 2.88 4.36 26.38
C THR A 18 3.12 3.47 25.16
N VAL A 19 2.24 2.51 24.92
CA VAL A 19 2.33 1.62 23.74
C VAL A 19 2.13 2.41 22.46
N ASP A 20 1.13 3.30 22.42
CA ASP A 20 0.87 4.16 21.25
C ASP A 20 2.09 5.00 20.90
N ARG A 21 2.71 5.63 21.91
CA ARG A 21 3.94 6.43 21.74
C ARG A 21 5.13 5.59 21.28
N ALA A 22 5.29 4.37 21.80
CA ALA A 22 6.35 3.46 21.37
C ALA A 22 6.18 3.05 19.91
N LEU A 23 4.95 2.74 19.47
CA LEU A 23 4.65 2.40 18.08
C LEU A 23 4.87 3.60 17.13
N ILE A 24 4.58 4.82 17.57
CA ILE A 24 4.89 6.04 16.79
C ILE A 24 6.40 6.18 16.62
N VAL A 25 7.17 6.02 17.68
CA VAL A 25 8.65 6.08 17.62
C VAL A 25 9.19 5.00 16.69
N LEU A 26 8.68 3.77 16.78
CA LEU A 26 9.06 2.68 15.88
C LEU A 26 8.75 2.99 14.41
N LYS A 27 7.57 3.53 14.11
CA LYS A 27 7.20 3.97 12.76
C LYS A 27 8.15 5.04 12.22
N ILE A 28 8.54 6.01 13.05
CA ILE A 28 9.47 7.07 12.65
C ILE A 28 10.83 6.48 12.28
N VAL A 29 11.37 5.54 13.10
CA VAL A 29 12.64 4.88 12.82
C VAL A 29 12.56 4.04 11.55
N ALA A 30 11.48 3.28 11.37
CA ALA A 30 11.28 2.43 10.20
C ALA A 30 11.14 3.24 8.90
N SER A 31 10.43 4.39 8.94
CA SER A 31 10.19 5.22 7.77
C SER A 31 11.42 6.05 7.35
N ALA A 32 12.44 6.15 8.19
CA ALA A 32 13.61 6.98 7.90
C ALA A 32 14.47 6.43 6.75
N GLY A 33 14.40 5.12 6.44
CA GLY A 33 15.19 4.46 5.40
C GLY A 33 16.71 4.49 5.62
N ARG A 34 17.15 5.13 6.72
CA ARG A 34 18.55 5.28 7.15
C ARG A 34 18.60 5.41 8.67
N SER A 35 19.79 5.40 9.25
CA SER A 35 19.97 5.72 10.66
C SER A 35 19.47 7.13 10.98
N ILE A 36 18.67 7.27 12.05
CA ILE A 36 18.02 8.53 12.45
C ILE A 36 18.46 8.92 13.88
N SER A 37 18.72 10.20 14.12
CA SER A 37 19.16 10.70 15.43
C SER A 37 18.03 10.75 16.46
N LEU A 38 18.37 10.84 17.76
CA LEU A 38 17.38 11.08 18.81
C LEU A 38 16.66 12.43 18.58
N GLU A 39 17.38 13.43 18.15
CA GLU A 39 16.87 14.77 17.87
C GLU A 39 15.81 14.74 16.75
N ASP A 40 16.07 14.01 15.69
CA ASP A 40 15.11 13.83 14.60
C ASP A 40 13.85 13.06 15.05
N VAL A 41 14.02 12.03 15.89
CA VAL A 41 12.89 11.30 16.49
C VAL A 41 12.04 12.23 17.36
N VAL A 42 12.67 13.06 18.19
CA VAL A 42 11.99 14.06 19.03
C VAL A 42 11.23 15.06 18.16
N SER A 43 11.88 15.63 17.14
CA SER A 43 11.27 16.59 16.21
C SER A 43 10.06 16.03 15.50
N ARG A 44 10.15 14.78 15.00
CA ARG A 44 9.06 14.12 14.23
C ARG A 44 7.93 13.62 15.13
N SER A 45 8.24 13.12 16.34
CA SER A 45 7.25 12.58 17.27
C SER A 45 6.53 13.64 18.09
N GLY A 46 7.14 14.81 18.28
CA GLY A 46 6.67 15.84 19.22
C GLY A 46 6.78 15.42 20.70
N LEU A 47 7.50 14.35 21.01
CA LEU A 47 7.70 13.85 22.38
C LEU A 47 8.85 14.60 23.05
N HIS A 48 8.77 14.73 24.39
CA HIS A 48 9.90 15.22 25.16
C HIS A 48 11.11 14.27 25.03
N LYS A 49 12.34 14.81 24.97
CA LYS A 49 13.59 14.06 24.73
C LYS A 49 13.75 12.85 25.65
N SER A 50 13.46 13.00 26.96
CA SER A 50 13.55 11.92 27.94
C SER A 50 12.54 10.80 27.68
N VAL A 51 11.35 11.12 27.20
CA VAL A 51 10.32 10.14 26.85
C VAL A 51 10.74 9.37 25.60
N ALA A 52 11.12 10.07 24.52
CA ALA A 52 11.59 9.44 23.28
C ALA A 52 12.78 8.52 23.54
N TYR A 53 13.74 8.94 24.35
CA TYR A 53 14.91 8.12 24.71
C TYR A 53 14.51 6.84 25.45
N ARG A 54 13.61 6.91 26.45
CA ARG A 54 13.14 5.71 27.17
C ARG A 54 12.41 4.75 26.27
N LEU A 55 11.57 5.25 25.35
CA LEU A 55 10.85 4.41 24.40
C LEU A 55 11.81 3.73 23.41
N LEU A 56 12.80 4.47 22.90
CA LEU A 56 13.85 3.90 22.04
C LEU A 56 14.63 2.81 22.76
N ARG A 57 15.01 3.00 24.03
CA ARG A 57 15.67 1.95 24.84
C ARG A 57 14.80 0.72 25.02
N SER A 58 13.50 0.89 25.26
CA SER A 58 12.58 -0.26 25.38
C SER A 58 12.47 -1.02 24.05
N LEU A 59 12.38 -0.32 22.93
CA LEU A 59 12.36 -0.92 21.60
C LEU A 59 13.69 -1.58 21.23
N GLU A 60 14.82 -1.03 21.69
CA GLU A 60 16.16 -1.58 21.52
C GLU A 60 16.32 -2.87 22.32
N ASN A 61 15.90 -2.88 23.60
CA ASN A 61 15.90 -4.07 24.43
C ASN A 61 15.00 -5.19 23.88
N ALA A 62 13.90 -4.83 23.24
CA ALA A 62 13.00 -5.77 22.58
C ALA A 62 13.48 -6.21 21.17
N GLY A 63 14.60 -5.68 20.67
CA GLY A 63 15.19 -6.02 19.39
C GLY A 63 14.47 -5.44 18.17
N PHE A 64 13.54 -4.50 18.36
CA PHE A 64 12.84 -3.81 17.25
C PHE A 64 13.65 -2.68 16.64
N VAL A 65 14.46 -2.01 17.46
CA VAL A 65 15.36 -0.91 17.08
C VAL A 65 16.78 -1.29 17.47
N GLY A 66 17.76 -0.86 16.67
CA GLY A 66 19.17 -1.06 16.93
C GLY A 66 19.97 0.20 16.67
N ARG A 67 21.27 0.15 16.98
CA ARG A 67 22.20 1.24 16.66
C ARG A 67 22.77 1.05 15.25
N GLY A 68 22.76 2.14 14.47
CA GLY A 68 23.39 2.16 13.16
C GLY A 68 24.90 1.96 13.23
N ARG A 69 25.47 1.29 12.24
CA ARG A 69 26.92 0.94 12.21
C ARG A 69 27.89 2.12 12.11
N ASN A 70 27.45 3.32 11.79
CA ASN A 70 28.31 4.50 11.75
C ASN A 70 28.47 5.08 13.17
N ALA A 71 29.51 4.66 13.85
CA ALA A 71 29.86 5.06 15.22
C ALA A 71 30.08 6.60 15.41
N LEU A 72 30.18 7.38 14.33
CA LEU A 72 30.36 8.83 14.39
C LEU A 72 29.04 9.62 14.48
N VAL A 73 27.91 9.00 14.20
CA VAL A 73 26.58 9.64 14.33
C VAL A 73 25.61 8.62 14.93
N GLY A 74 25.70 8.41 16.23
CA GLY A 74 24.91 7.42 17.00
C GLY A 74 23.40 7.48 16.73
N GLY A 75 22.95 6.91 15.63
CA GLY A 75 21.57 6.90 15.21
C GLY A 75 20.87 5.57 15.43
N TYR A 76 19.55 5.59 15.38
CA TYR A 76 18.67 4.44 15.52
C TYR A 76 18.24 3.91 14.13
N THR A 77 18.14 2.59 13.99
CA THR A 77 17.65 1.92 12.78
C THR A 77 16.76 0.74 13.19
N VAL A 78 15.99 0.18 12.27
CA VAL A 78 15.24 -1.06 12.51
C VAL A 78 16.21 -2.22 12.74
N ALA A 79 15.85 -3.14 13.65
CA ALA A 79 16.69 -4.27 14.03
C ALA A 79 16.07 -5.61 13.59
N ALA A 80 16.79 -6.70 13.85
CA ALA A 80 16.49 -8.04 13.33
C ALA A 80 15.09 -8.55 13.68
N THR A 81 14.58 -8.29 14.90
CA THR A 81 13.25 -8.72 15.32
C THR A 81 12.17 -8.08 14.43
N PHE A 82 12.27 -6.77 14.15
CA PHE A 82 11.33 -6.09 13.25
C PHE A 82 11.38 -6.67 11.84
N LEU A 83 12.58 -6.87 11.30
CA LEU A 83 12.77 -7.46 9.97
C LEU A 83 12.21 -8.89 9.90
N SER A 84 12.51 -9.74 10.89
CA SER A 84 11.99 -11.11 10.94
C SER A 84 10.47 -11.16 10.98
N MET A 85 9.84 -10.34 11.82
CA MET A 85 8.37 -10.26 11.89
C MET A 85 7.76 -9.74 10.59
N SER A 86 8.40 -8.77 9.94
CA SER A 86 7.95 -8.25 8.65
C SER A 86 8.04 -9.32 7.55
N VAL A 87 9.13 -10.06 7.49
CA VAL A 87 9.32 -11.19 6.55
C VAL A 87 8.28 -12.27 6.79
N LEU A 88 8.05 -12.67 8.04
CA LEU A 88 7.04 -13.68 8.40
C LEU A 88 5.62 -13.21 8.08
N ALA A 89 5.31 -11.93 8.27
CA ALA A 89 4.02 -11.37 7.92
C ALA A 89 3.78 -11.40 6.41
N VAL A 90 4.80 -11.04 5.62
CA VAL A 90 4.73 -11.04 4.15
C VAL A 90 4.76 -12.46 3.57
N SER A 91 5.54 -13.39 4.14
CA SER A 91 5.66 -14.78 3.64
C SER A 91 4.41 -15.62 3.87
N ARG A 92 3.57 -15.27 4.86
CA ARG A 92 2.26 -15.93 5.05
C ARG A 92 1.26 -15.60 3.92
N ILE A 93 1.50 -14.55 3.16
CA ILE A 93 0.75 -14.19 1.96
C ILE A 93 1.68 -14.46 0.78
N ASP A 94 1.64 -15.68 0.23
CA ASP A 94 2.47 -16.06 -0.94
C ASP A 94 2.12 -15.27 -2.23
N ILE A 95 1.32 -14.21 -2.09
CA ILE A 95 0.91 -13.34 -3.20
C ILE A 95 2.12 -12.62 -3.84
N ARG A 96 3.12 -12.22 -3.04
CA ARG A 96 4.29 -11.49 -3.57
C ARG A 96 5.13 -12.37 -4.48
N GLY A 97 5.47 -13.57 -4.04
CA GLY A 97 6.27 -14.51 -4.82
C GLY A 97 5.58 -14.91 -6.13
N LYS A 98 4.26 -15.10 -6.10
CA LYS A 98 3.47 -15.46 -7.29
C LYS A 98 3.18 -14.28 -8.21
N ALA A 99 3.01 -13.06 -7.67
CA ALA A 99 2.71 -11.88 -8.46
C ALA A 99 3.95 -11.26 -9.12
N ARG A 100 5.14 -11.42 -8.54
CA ARG A 100 6.37 -10.78 -9.03
C ARG A 100 6.68 -11.10 -10.50
N PRO A 101 6.70 -12.37 -10.97
CA PRO A 101 6.95 -12.69 -12.37
C PRO A 101 5.91 -12.07 -13.32
N MET A 102 4.63 -12.10 -12.93
CA MET A 102 3.54 -11.47 -13.69
C MET A 102 3.75 -9.95 -13.80
N MET A 103 4.16 -9.28 -12.71
CA MET A 103 4.43 -7.85 -12.74
C MET A 103 5.61 -7.50 -13.66
N GLU A 104 6.66 -8.31 -13.66
CA GLU A 104 7.84 -8.16 -14.54
C GLU A 104 7.44 -8.32 -16.02
N GLU A 105 6.59 -9.30 -16.34
CA GLU A 105 6.03 -9.49 -17.67
C GLU A 105 5.20 -8.27 -18.12
N ILE A 106 4.28 -7.79 -17.28
CA ILE A 106 3.44 -6.61 -17.58
C ILE A 106 4.32 -5.37 -17.82
N VAL A 107 5.34 -5.14 -16.99
CA VAL A 107 6.26 -4.00 -17.15
C VAL A 107 7.07 -4.15 -18.42
N SER A 108 7.55 -5.34 -18.76
CA SER A 108 8.27 -5.62 -20.01
C SER A 108 7.44 -5.28 -21.25
N HIS A 109 6.12 -5.57 -21.23
CA HIS A 109 5.23 -5.32 -22.36
C HIS A 109 4.75 -3.86 -22.46
N HIS A 110 4.52 -3.20 -21.34
CA HIS A 110 3.85 -1.89 -21.32
C HIS A 110 4.79 -0.73 -20.93
N GLY A 111 5.96 -1.02 -20.37
CA GLY A 111 6.94 -0.02 -19.95
C GLY A 111 6.57 0.78 -18.71
N GLU A 112 5.37 0.59 -18.14
CA GLU A 112 4.88 1.36 -17.01
C GLU A 112 5.07 0.64 -15.67
N THR A 113 5.15 1.38 -14.57
CA THR A 113 5.39 0.82 -13.23
C THR A 113 4.24 -0.05 -12.76
N ALA A 114 4.52 -1.28 -12.35
CA ALA A 114 3.58 -2.18 -11.68
C ALA A 114 3.83 -2.19 -10.17
N SER A 115 2.77 -2.09 -9.37
CA SER A 115 2.83 -2.12 -7.91
C SER A 115 1.79 -3.07 -7.34
N LEU A 116 2.19 -3.89 -6.36
CA LEU A 116 1.33 -4.82 -5.65
C LEU A 116 0.94 -4.24 -4.29
N HIS A 117 -0.34 -4.26 -4.01
CA HIS A 117 -0.89 -3.75 -2.76
C HIS A 117 -1.75 -4.79 -2.06
N VAL A 118 -1.69 -4.81 -0.74
CA VAL A 118 -2.56 -5.63 0.11
C VAL A 118 -3.38 -4.74 1.05
N ARG A 119 -4.54 -5.24 1.46
CA ARG A 119 -5.38 -4.57 2.46
C ARG A 119 -4.86 -4.86 3.86
N SER A 120 -4.84 -3.85 4.71
CA SER A 120 -4.59 -3.95 6.15
C SER A 120 -5.62 -3.09 6.91
N GLY A 121 -6.72 -3.70 7.35
CA GLY A 121 -7.84 -2.97 7.94
C GLY A 121 -8.45 -1.96 6.96
N ASN A 122 -8.45 -0.68 7.34
CA ASN A 122 -8.93 0.43 6.52
C ASN A 122 -7.84 1.10 5.67
N LEU A 123 -6.68 0.45 5.58
CA LEU A 123 -5.52 0.91 4.84
C LEU A 123 -5.16 -0.10 3.73
N ARG A 124 -4.40 0.36 2.75
CA ARG A 124 -3.68 -0.47 1.79
C ARG A 124 -2.19 -0.22 1.93
N VAL A 125 -1.40 -1.26 1.76
CA VAL A 125 0.06 -1.22 1.86
C VAL A 125 0.65 -1.69 0.54
N CYS A 126 1.61 -0.94 -0.01
CA CYS A 126 2.40 -1.39 -1.15
C CYS A 126 3.45 -2.41 -0.65
N VAL A 127 3.37 -3.65 -1.14
CA VAL A 127 4.24 -4.75 -0.70
C VAL A 127 5.30 -5.15 -1.73
N ASP A 128 5.11 -4.76 -3.00
CA ASP A 128 6.10 -4.98 -4.06
C ASP A 128 5.94 -3.97 -5.20
N VAL A 129 7.04 -3.72 -5.93
CA VAL A 129 7.07 -2.81 -7.08
C VAL A 129 8.04 -3.35 -8.12
N VAL A 130 7.64 -3.28 -9.39
CA VAL A 130 8.51 -3.37 -10.56
C VAL A 130 8.43 -2.02 -11.25
N GLU A 131 9.54 -1.29 -11.24
CA GLU A 131 9.60 0.04 -11.86
C GLU A 131 9.51 -0.07 -13.39
N GLY A 132 8.81 0.90 -13.98
CA GLY A 132 8.74 1.03 -15.45
C GLY A 132 10.11 1.30 -16.08
N SER A 133 10.23 0.97 -17.35
CA SER A 133 11.49 1.09 -18.11
C SER A 133 11.76 2.50 -18.67
N HIS A 134 10.79 3.39 -18.59
CA HIS A 134 10.94 4.77 -19.09
C HIS A 134 11.72 5.66 -18.12
N ASP A 135 12.47 6.64 -18.62
CA ASP A 135 13.20 7.63 -17.81
C ASP A 135 12.25 8.40 -16.89
N VAL A 136 11.11 8.87 -17.43
CA VAL A 136 10.03 9.47 -16.66
C VAL A 136 9.00 8.39 -16.35
N ARG A 137 9.00 7.89 -15.14
CA ARG A 137 8.11 6.82 -14.69
C ARG A 137 7.46 7.12 -13.35
N ARG A 138 6.39 6.42 -13.03
CA ARG A 138 5.79 6.49 -11.70
C ARG A 138 6.68 5.76 -10.70
N VAL A 139 7.08 6.44 -9.64
CA VAL A 139 7.78 5.85 -8.49
C VAL A 139 6.76 5.60 -7.37
N VAL A 140 6.69 4.37 -6.88
CA VAL A 140 5.83 3.95 -5.78
C VAL A 140 6.71 3.34 -4.70
N PRO A 141 6.78 3.92 -3.50
CA PRO A 141 7.59 3.36 -2.42
C PRO A 141 7.00 2.05 -1.89
N ILE A 142 7.82 1.00 -1.77
CA ILE A 142 7.44 -0.20 -1.01
C ILE A 142 7.21 0.22 0.45
N GLY A 143 6.14 -0.27 1.08
CA GLY A 143 5.70 0.13 2.41
C GLY A 143 4.82 1.39 2.44
N GLU A 144 4.61 2.07 1.30
CA GLU A 144 3.64 3.17 1.24
C GLU A 144 2.28 2.70 1.75
N THR A 145 1.77 3.39 2.76
CA THR A 145 0.49 3.07 3.39
C THR A 145 -0.49 4.22 3.15
N LEU A 146 -1.64 3.90 2.58
CA LEU A 146 -2.66 4.88 2.23
C LEU A 146 -4.05 4.42 2.69
N PRO A 147 -4.99 5.35 2.94
CA PRO A 147 -6.38 4.98 3.18
C PRO A 147 -6.93 4.10 2.06
N LEU A 148 -7.71 3.09 2.41
CA LEU A 148 -8.24 2.13 1.44
C LEU A 148 -9.12 2.80 0.37
N PHE A 149 -9.84 3.86 0.74
CA PHE A 149 -10.66 4.65 -0.20
C PHE A 149 -9.86 5.51 -1.18
N ALA A 150 -8.53 5.65 -0.99
CA ALA A 150 -7.72 6.54 -1.82
C ALA A 150 -7.25 5.89 -3.13
N GLY A 151 -7.54 6.56 -4.23
CA GLY A 151 -7.02 6.23 -5.56
C GLY A 151 -7.59 4.95 -6.19
N GLU A 152 -6.99 4.56 -7.29
CA GLU A 152 -7.48 3.49 -8.18
C GLU A 152 -7.35 2.11 -7.54
N THR A 153 -6.22 1.84 -6.90
CA THR A 153 -5.96 0.58 -6.19
C THR A 153 -7.00 0.29 -5.12
N GLY A 154 -7.47 1.35 -4.43
CA GLY A 154 -8.51 1.21 -3.43
C GLY A 154 -9.83 0.70 -4.01
N ARG A 155 -10.21 1.13 -5.22
CA ARG A 155 -11.42 0.64 -5.91
C ARG A 155 -11.34 -0.86 -6.15
N ALA A 156 -10.17 -1.35 -6.58
CA ALA A 156 -9.94 -2.78 -6.77
C ALA A 156 -10.03 -3.56 -5.44
N LEU A 157 -9.38 -3.09 -4.40
CA LEU A 157 -9.38 -3.76 -3.09
C LEU A 157 -10.74 -3.72 -2.38
N MET A 158 -11.57 -2.70 -2.65
CA MET A 158 -12.91 -2.57 -2.06
C MET A 158 -14.00 -3.27 -2.85
N SER A 159 -13.75 -3.77 -4.07
CA SER A 159 -14.79 -4.22 -5.00
C SER A 159 -15.64 -5.38 -4.49
N GLU A 160 -15.14 -6.19 -3.54
CA GLU A 160 -15.89 -7.30 -2.93
C GLU A 160 -16.25 -7.05 -1.45
N LEU A 161 -16.05 -5.83 -0.94
CA LEU A 161 -16.40 -5.55 0.45
C LEU A 161 -17.92 -5.53 0.66
N PRO A 162 -18.40 -6.17 1.74
CA PRO A 162 -19.79 -6.04 2.13
C PRO A 162 -20.10 -4.60 2.55
N ASN A 163 -21.37 -4.19 2.43
CA ASN A 163 -21.78 -2.82 2.75
C ASN A 163 -21.42 -2.40 4.19
N ALA A 164 -21.44 -3.33 5.14
CA ALA A 164 -21.06 -3.07 6.53
C ALA A 164 -19.59 -2.60 6.67
N GLU A 165 -18.69 -3.08 5.81
CA GLU A 165 -17.29 -2.66 5.80
C GLU A 165 -17.06 -1.44 4.87
N LEU A 166 -17.81 -1.33 3.79
CA LEU A 166 -17.68 -0.24 2.83
C LEU A 166 -18.22 1.10 3.39
N ALA A 167 -19.34 1.08 4.12
CA ALA A 167 -19.98 2.30 4.63
C ALA A 167 -19.04 3.17 5.50
N PRO A 168 -18.31 2.64 6.49
CA PRO A 168 -17.40 3.45 7.29
C PRO A 168 -16.22 4.00 6.47
N LEU A 169 -15.77 3.30 5.42
CA LEU A 169 -14.73 3.80 4.50
C LEU A 169 -15.24 4.98 3.68
N LEU A 170 -16.48 4.92 3.21
CA LEU A 170 -17.10 6.02 2.47
C LEU A 170 -17.36 7.24 3.36
N ALA A 171 -17.76 7.03 4.62
CA ALA A 171 -17.86 8.11 5.58
C ALA A 171 -16.50 8.78 5.84
N ALA A 172 -15.43 7.99 5.99
CA ALA A 172 -14.09 8.52 6.15
C ALA A 172 -13.60 9.27 4.89
N ALA A 173 -14.00 8.84 3.69
CA ALA A 173 -13.71 9.54 2.44
C ALA A 173 -14.38 10.91 2.38
N ALA A 174 -15.62 11.03 2.84
CA ALA A 174 -16.33 12.31 2.94
C ALA A 174 -15.59 13.31 3.84
N TYR A 175 -15.07 12.87 4.99
CA TYR A 175 -14.23 13.72 5.85
C TYR A 175 -12.92 14.16 5.18
N ALA A 176 -12.45 13.41 4.19
CA ALA A 176 -11.29 13.77 3.36
C ALA A 176 -11.64 14.61 2.13
N ASN A 177 -12.86 15.16 2.05
CA ASN A 177 -13.41 15.94 0.93
C ASN A 177 -13.44 15.16 -0.40
N LEU A 178 -13.61 13.85 -0.34
CA LEU A 178 -13.84 13.00 -1.52
C LEU A 178 -15.33 12.69 -1.62
N ASP A 179 -15.83 12.53 -2.84
CA ASP A 179 -17.23 12.17 -3.11
C ASP A 179 -17.49 10.68 -2.82
N PRO A 180 -18.23 10.33 -1.75
CA PRO A 180 -18.50 8.93 -1.38
C PRO A 180 -19.34 8.19 -2.41
N GLU A 181 -20.30 8.86 -3.05
CA GLU A 181 -21.19 8.22 -4.03
C GLU A 181 -20.44 7.89 -5.32
N ARG A 182 -19.54 8.76 -5.75
CA ARG A 182 -18.62 8.46 -6.85
C ARG A 182 -17.73 7.27 -6.53
N ILE A 183 -17.19 7.19 -5.29
CA ILE A 183 -16.37 6.05 -4.86
C ILE A 183 -17.20 4.77 -4.88
N ARG A 184 -18.43 4.81 -4.35
CA ARG A 184 -19.36 3.67 -4.37
C ARG A 184 -19.63 3.18 -5.79
N ALA A 185 -19.97 4.09 -6.69
CA ALA A 185 -20.22 3.77 -8.09
C ALA A 185 -19.00 3.15 -8.79
N ASP A 186 -17.79 3.68 -8.49
CA ASP A 186 -16.53 3.13 -9.01
C ASP A 186 -16.27 1.70 -8.46
N VAL A 187 -16.55 1.45 -7.18
CA VAL A 187 -16.40 0.13 -6.55
C VAL A 187 -17.35 -0.89 -7.18
N VAL A 188 -18.64 -0.52 -7.37
CA VAL A 188 -19.63 -1.38 -8.03
C VAL A 188 -19.20 -1.70 -9.46
N ARG A 189 -18.78 -0.69 -10.23
CA ARG A 189 -18.29 -0.88 -11.59
C ARG A 189 -17.06 -1.80 -11.62
N THR A 190 -16.13 -1.62 -10.67
CA THR A 190 -14.93 -2.46 -10.57
C THR A 190 -15.29 -3.91 -10.32
N LYS A 191 -16.28 -4.18 -9.45
CA LYS A 191 -16.79 -5.52 -9.21
C LYS A 191 -17.33 -6.18 -10.49
N GLN A 192 -18.08 -5.42 -11.29
CA GLN A 192 -18.70 -5.92 -12.53
C GLN A 192 -17.68 -6.19 -13.61
N GLN A 193 -16.73 -5.29 -13.85
CA GLN A 193 -15.80 -5.39 -14.97
C GLN A 193 -14.43 -6.01 -14.61
N GLY A 194 -14.17 -6.30 -13.33
CA GLY A 194 -12.94 -6.94 -12.86
C GLY A 194 -11.70 -6.03 -12.78
N TYR A 195 -11.82 -4.73 -13.07
CA TYR A 195 -10.72 -3.76 -13.01
C TYR A 195 -11.23 -2.34 -12.79
N PHE A 196 -10.33 -1.42 -12.47
CA PHE A 196 -10.62 0.02 -12.44
C PHE A 196 -9.57 0.79 -13.25
N ILE A 197 -10.02 1.68 -14.12
CA ILE A 197 -9.18 2.64 -14.84
C ILE A 197 -9.50 4.05 -14.37
N GLY A 198 -8.46 4.76 -13.92
CA GLY A 198 -8.53 6.16 -13.52
C GLY A 198 -7.41 7.00 -14.12
N VAL A 199 -7.68 8.29 -14.29
CA VAL A 199 -6.68 9.30 -14.63
C VAL A 199 -6.87 10.46 -13.65
N GLY A 200 -5.79 10.82 -12.94
CA GLY A 200 -5.81 11.92 -11.98
C GLY A 200 -6.66 11.67 -10.72
N VAL A 201 -7.05 10.43 -10.40
CA VAL A 201 -7.94 10.15 -9.26
C VAL A 201 -7.27 10.48 -7.92
N ARG A 202 -6.01 10.13 -7.75
CA ARG A 202 -5.21 10.49 -6.56
C ARG A 202 -4.10 11.48 -6.86
N THR A 203 -3.40 11.26 -7.95
CA THR A 203 -2.24 12.06 -8.35
C THR A 203 -2.56 12.67 -9.71
N PRO A 204 -2.59 14.02 -9.86
CA PRO A 204 -2.77 14.66 -11.15
C PRO A 204 -1.77 14.09 -12.19
N ASP A 205 -2.16 14.08 -13.44
CA ASP A 205 -1.35 13.63 -14.57
C ASP A 205 -0.82 12.18 -14.51
N VAL A 206 -1.40 11.33 -13.64
CA VAL A 206 -1.12 9.90 -13.56
C VAL A 206 -2.32 9.10 -14.03
N GLY A 207 -2.12 8.23 -15.02
CA GLY A 207 -3.05 7.18 -15.41
C GLY A 207 -2.75 5.89 -14.65
N SER A 208 -3.79 5.17 -14.25
CA SER A 208 -3.64 3.88 -13.55
C SER A 208 -4.75 2.91 -13.92
N ILE A 209 -4.38 1.64 -14.13
CA ILE A 209 -5.29 0.51 -14.16
C ILE A 209 -5.00 -0.38 -12.95
N SER A 210 -6.03 -0.74 -12.20
CA SER A 210 -5.93 -1.58 -11.01
C SER A 210 -6.81 -2.81 -11.15
N VAL A 211 -6.25 -3.98 -10.89
CA VAL A 211 -6.90 -5.28 -11.01
C VAL A 211 -6.79 -6.03 -9.68
N PRO A 212 -7.90 -6.50 -9.10
CA PRO A 212 -7.86 -7.31 -7.89
C PRO A 212 -7.29 -8.71 -8.19
N ILE A 213 -6.53 -9.24 -7.25
CA ILE A 213 -6.01 -10.60 -7.25
C ILE A 213 -6.81 -11.40 -6.23
N TYR A 214 -7.46 -12.45 -6.68
CA TYR A 214 -8.30 -13.29 -5.82
C TYR A 214 -7.54 -14.50 -5.29
N GLY A 215 -7.94 -14.95 -4.12
CA GLY A 215 -7.62 -16.28 -3.59
C GLY A 215 -8.90 -17.05 -3.28
N SER A 216 -8.78 -18.18 -2.59
CA SER A 216 -9.91 -19.07 -2.25
C SER A 216 -11.01 -18.39 -1.39
N VAL A 217 -10.68 -17.35 -0.65
CA VAL A 217 -11.59 -16.65 0.29
C VAL A 217 -11.84 -15.16 -0.05
N GLY A 218 -11.56 -14.74 -1.28
CA GLY A 218 -11.78 -13.35 -1.71
C GLY A 218 -10.52 -12.64 -2.17
N ILE A 219 -10.52 -11.31 -2.15
CA ILE A 219 -9.41 -10.49 -2.64
C ILE A 219 -8.23 -10.57 -1.66
N LEU A 220 -7.08 -11.05 -2.14
CA LEU A 220 -5.81 -11.10 -1.41
C LEU A 220 -4.99 -9.81 -1.60
N GLY A 221 -5.12 -9.16 -2.75
CA GLY A 221 -4.40 -7.95 -3.08
C GLY A 221 -4.91 -7.33 -4.37
N ALA A 222 -4.22 -6.31 -4.86
CA ALA A 222 -4.45 -5.73 -6.18
C ALA A 222 -3.12 -5.32 -6.80
N VAL A 223 -2.97 -5.58 -8.09
CA VAL A 223 -1.89 -5.01 -8.90
C VAL A 223 -2.39 -3.73 -9.56
N THR A 224 -1.52 -2.72 -9.57
CA THR A 224 -1.80 -1.43 -10.23
C THR A 224 -0.66 -1.11 -11.19
N ILE A 225 -0.99 -0.87 -12.45
CA ILE A 225 -0.06 -0.39 -13.46
C ILE A 225 -0.30 1.11 -13.62
N SER A 226 0.74 1.92 -13.43
CA SER A 226 0.63 3.37 -13.41
C SER A 226 1.80 4.06 -14.11
N GLY A 227 1.47 5.15 -14.81
CA GLY A 227 2.42 5.97 -15.56
C GLY A 227 1.87 7.37 -15.86
N PRO A 228 2.65 8.24 -16.51
CA PRO A 228 2.22 9.55 -16.95
C PRO A 228 1.01 9.47 -17.88
N ALA A 229 -0.05 10.25 -17.61
CA ALA A 229 -1.29 10.26 -18.38
C ALA A 229 -1.10 10.67 -19.85
N SER A 230 0.01 11.33 -20.17
CA SER A 230 0.37 11.71 -21.54
C SER A 230 0.53 10.51 -22.47
N ARG A 231 1.01 9.35 -21.96
CA ARG A 231 1.14 8.10 -22.72
C ARG A 231 0.31 6.95 -22.12
N TRP A 232 0.16 6.87 -20.79
CA TRP A 232 -0.69 5.90 -20.11
C TRP A 232 -2.07 6.48 -19.84
N ASN A 233 -2.73 6.92 -20.92
CA ASN A 233 -4.05 7.51 -20.90
C ASN A 233 -5.16 6.43 -20.93
N ARG A 234 -6.42 6.87 -20.85
CA ARG A 234 -7.56 5.94 -20.80
C ARG A 234 -7.64 5.02 -22.02
N ALA A 235 -7.26 5.45 -23.20
CA ALA A 235 -7.27 4.64 -24.42
C ALA A 235 -6.18 3.57 -24.37
N ALA A 236 -4.95 3.93 -23.99
CA ALA A 236 -3.85 3.01 -23.83
C ALA A 236 -4.14 1.93 -22.77
N MET A 237 -4.67 2.35 -21.60
CA MET A 237 -5.08 1.42 -20.54
C MET A 237 -6.19 0.47 -20.98
N LYS A 238 -7.18 0.95 -21.74
CA LYS A 238 -8.22 0.08 -22.31
C LYS A 238 -7.66 -0.96 -23.28
N ALA A 239 -6.74 -0.56 -24.15
CA ALA A 239 -6.09 -1.47 -25.09
C ALA A 239 -5.28 -2.56 -24.34
N ALA A 240 -4.62 -2.20 -23.24
CA ALA A 240 -3.83 -3.11 -22.41
C ALA A 240 -4.68 -3.99 -21.46
N THR A 241 -5.97 -3.68 -21.26
CA THR A 241 -6.79 -4.34 -20.23
C THR A 241 -6.82 -5.84 -20.38
N ARG A 242 -7.02 -6.36 -21.59
CA ARG A 242 -7.17 -7.82 -21.82
C ARG A 242 -5.89 -8.58 -21.49
N SER A 243 -4.73 -8.09 -21.87
CA SER A 243 -3.45 -8.72 -21.57
C SER A 243 -3.18 -8.68 -20.06
N ILE A 244 -3.42 -7.55 -19.39
CA ILE A 244 -3.23 -7.40 -17.94
C ILE A 244 -4.15 -8.36 -17.17
N LEU A 245 -5.44 -8.43 -17.54
CA LEU A 245 -6.39 -9.36 -16.91
C LEU A 245 -5.94 -10.81 -17.08
N SER A 246 -5.46 -11.18 -18.28
CA SER A 246 -4.97 -12.54 -18.55
C SER A 246 -3.78 -12.90 -17.67
N SER A 247 -2.80 -12.01 -17.53
CA SER A 247 -1.64 -12.23 -16.65
C SER A 247 -2.04 -12.30 -15.16
N VAL A 248 -2.96 -11.45 -14.71
CA VAL A 248 -3.47 -11.49 -13.32
C VAL A 248 -4.27 -12.77 -13.03
N ASP A 249 -4.99 -13.29 -14.02
CA ASP A 249 -5.77 -14.52 -13.89
C ASP A 249 -4.90 -15.75 -13.62
N VAL A 250 -3.71 -15.82 -14.22
CA VAL A 250 -2.72 -16.88 -13.93
C VAL A 250 -2.37 -16.88 -12.44
N VAL A 251 -2.11 -15.72 -11.88
CA VAL A 251 -1.77 -15.57 -10.45
C VAL A 251 -2.98 -15.88 -9.57
N THR A 252 -4.16 -15.36 -9.92
CA THR A 252 -5.43 -15.64 -9.23
C THR A 252 -5.68 -17.13 -9.14
N THR A 253 -5.57 -17.85 -10.25
CA THR A 253 -5.75 -19.31 -10.30
C THR A 253 -4.71 -20.04 -9.44
N ALA A 254 -3.44 -19.64 -9.51
CA ALA A 254 -2.36 -20.20 -8.70
C ALA A 254 -2.51 -19.95 -7.19
N LEU A 255 -3.34 -18.99 -6.80
CA LEU A 255 -3.72 -18.66 -5.42
C LEU A 255 -5.08 -19.25 -5.00
N GLY A 256 -5.67 -20.09 -5.85
CA GLY A 256 -6.95 -20.77 -5.60
C GLY A 256 -8.17 -19.85 -5.77
N GLY A 257 -8.02 -18.70 -6.43
CA GLY A 257 -9.13 -17.80 -6.76
C GLY A 257 -9.83 -18.19 -8.05
N ASN A 258 -11.07 -17.71 -8.22
CA ASN A 258 -11.81 -17.84 -9.47
C ASN A 258 -11.38 -16.78 -10.48
N SER A 259 -11.26 -17.17 -11.75
CA SER A 259 -10.84 -16.30 -12.84
C SER A 259 -11.66 -15.01 -12.92
N THR A 260 -10.96 -13.88 -13.03
CA THR A 260 -11.57 -12.57 -13.25
C THR A 260 -12.15 -12.46 -14.66
N LEU A 261 -11.49 -13.09 -15.65
CA LEU A 261 -11.96 -13.14 -17.04
C LEU A 261 -13.27 -13.92 -17.18
N ALA A 262 -13.45 -15.01 -16.43
CA ALA A 262 -14.71 -15.76 -16.43
C ALA A 262 -15.86 -14.90 -15.89
N ARG A 263 -15.63 -14.11 -14.85
CA ARG A 263 -16.63 -13.19 -14.26
C ARG A 263 -17.05 -12.07 -15.20
N VAL A 264 -16.13 -11.54 -16.02
CA VAL A 264 -16.41 -10.48 -17.00
C VAL A 264 -17.21 -10.97 -18.19
N ASN A 265 -17.10 -12.26 -18.55
CA ASN A 265 -17.83 -12.87 -19.67
C ASN A 265 -19.25 -13.34 -19.30
N GLU A 266 -19.59 -13.40 -18.01
CA GLU A 266 -20.91 -13.77 -17.49
C GLU A 266 -21.85 -12.56 -17.28
N THR A 267 -21.36 -11.32 -17.51
CA THR A 267 -22.11 -10.05 -17.35
C THR A 267 -22.35 -9.38 -18.68
#